data_75b02fa28a09aa2b24dbf0d5f55bb15e
#
_entry.id   75b02fa28a09aa2b24dbf0d5f55bb15e
#
_cell.length_a   1.000
_cell.length_b   1.000
_cell.length_c   1.000
_cell.angle_alpha   90.00
_cell.angle_beta   90.00
_cell.angle_gamma   90.00
#
_symmetry.space_group_name_H-M   'P 1'
#
loop_
_entity.id
_entity.type
_entity.pdbx_description
1 polymer ?
#
loop_
_entity_poly.entity_id
_entity_poly.type
_entity_poly.pdbx_seq_one_letter_code
_entity_poly.pdbx_strand_id
1 'polypeptide(L)'
;MASAPTDLADLATRGLVARAASGTAARERTLPLLPVFADLLPGAVVQRGSVVACHGAAAVSLSMALAAGPSQQGAWAAVVGLPMLGLAAATEMGVVLHRVVAVVESAEVPCSDSMWADLLAACIDGFDLVVLGPGTQQVRPATARRLVARLQARGAVALTVGAPVFGADLRFEAVTQAWAGLGQGHGVAQGRHVQVSLSGRRVPQARHAEWWLPAADGTVRPVEPATQQSPVVVPLRRTG
;
A
#
# COMPACT_ATOMS: atom_id res chain seq x y z
N MET A 1 -18.38 18.96 24.87
CA MET A 1 -17.17 18.91 24.05
C MET A 1 -16.35 17.70 24.51
N ALA A 2 -16.34 16.60 23.75
CA ALA A 2 -15.54 15.42 24.07
C ALA A 2 -14.11 15.67 23.60
N SER A 3 -13.15 15.63 24.53
CA SER A 3 -11.74 15.74 24.23
C SER A 3 -11.30 14.59 23.32
N ALA A 4 -10.62 14.90 22.23
CA ALA A 4 -10.04 13.88 21.36
C ALA A 4 -8.97 13.10 22.12
N PRO A 5 -8.87 11.77 21.98
CA PRO A 5 -7.87 10.98 22.63
C PRO A 5 -6.48 11.35 22.11
N THR A 6 -5.61 11.75 22.98
CA THR A 6 -4.26 12.27 22.65
C THR A 6 -3.17 11.20 22.82
N ASP A 7 -3.52 10.02 23.37
CA ASP A 7 -2.55 8.96 23.69
C ASP A 7 -2.91 7.63 23.02
N LEU A 8 -1.93 7.02 22.34
CA LEU A 8 -2.05 5.68 21.75
C LEU A 8 -2.44 4.60 22.77
N ALA A 9 -1.98 4.75 24.02
CA ALA A 9 -2.34 3.86 25.12
C ALA A 9 -3.83 3.96 25.50
N ASP A 10 -4.41 5.16 25.40
CA ASP A 10 -5.85 5.40 25.65
C ASP A 10 -6.72 4.79 24.54
N LEU A 11 -6.26 4.85 23.29
CA LEU A 11 -6.92 4.19 22.15
C LEU A 11 -6.90 2.66 22.31
N ALA A 12 -5.79 2.10 22.79
CA ALA A 12 -5.67 0.68 23.08
C ALA A 12 -6.61 0.24 24.21
N THR A 13 -6.69 1.03 25.28
CA THR A 13 -7.52 0.75 26.47
C THR A 13 -9.02 0.83 26.15
N ARG A 14 -9.43 1.68 25.22
CA ARG A 14 -10.84 1.81 24.79
C ARG A 14 -11.30 0.71 23.83
N GLY A 15 -10.47 -0.27 23.54
CA GLY A 15 -10.82 -1.36 22.62
C GLY A 15 -10.90 -0.94 21.13
N LEU A 16 -10.53 0.30 20.80
CA LEU A 16 -10.47 0.78 19.41
C LEU A 16 -9.34 0.10 18.62
N VAL A 17 -8.40 -0.52 19.33
CA VAL A 17 -7.34 -1.39 18.83
C VAL A 17 -7.61 -2.86 19.20
N ALA A 18 -8.85 -3.19 19.56
CA ALA A 18 -9.20 -4.57 19.84
C ALA A 18 -9.06 -5.38 18.55
N ARG A 19 -8.11 -6.27 18.56
CA ARG A 19 -7.94 -7.31 17.58
C ARG A 19 -9.25 -8.08 17.48
N ALA A 20 -9.93 -8.01 16.34
CA ALA A 20 -11.01 -8.93 16.03
C ALA A 20 -10.40 -10.33 15.86
N ALA A 21 -10.13 -10.99 16.98
CA ALA A 21 -9.70 -12.38 17.02
C ALA A 21 -10.94 -13.24 16.80
N SER A 22 -11.30 -13.51 15.56
CA SER A 22 -12.07 -14.69 15.18
C SER A 22 -12.38 -14.72 13.69
N GLY A 23 -11.59 -15.43 12.98
CA GLY A 23 -11.86 -15.88 11.62
C GLY A 23 -10.99 -17.09 11.36
N THR A 24 -11.45 -18.07 10.62
CA THR A 24 -10.76 -19.33 10.29
C THR A 24 -9.25 -19.20 10.09
N ALA A 25 -8.47 -20.16 10.55
CA ALA A 25 -6.99 -20.18 10.64
C ALA A 25 -6.22 -19.76 9.38
N ALA A 26 -6.83 -19.76 8.21
CA ALA A 26 -6.23 -19.24 6.96
C ALA A 26 -6.36 -17.70 6.85
N ARG A 27 -7.49 -17.11 7.28
CA ARG A 27 -7.69 -15.66 7.39
C ARG A 27 -6.81 -15.06 8.48
N GLU A 28 -6.48 -15.82 9.52
CA GLU A 28 -5.58 -15.37 10.58
C GLU A 28 -4.13 -15.18 10.09
N ARG A 29 -3.74 -15.84 9.01
CA ARG A 29 -2.36 -15.82 8.48
C ARG A 29 -2.13 -14.85 7.34
N THR A 30 -3.18 -14.28 6.74
CA THR A 30 -3.06 -13.41 5.57
C THR A 30 -3.91 -12.16 5.71
N LEU A 31 -3.53 -11.11 4.97
CA LEU A 31 -4.37 -9.93 4.72
C LEU A 31 -4.82 -9.95 3.27
N PRO A 32 -6.13 -9.83 3.00
CA PRO A 32 -6.66 -9.77 1.64
C PRO A 32 -6.32 -8.43 1.00
N LEU A 33 -5.94 -8.46 -0.27
CA LEU A 33 -5.67 -7.28 -1.09
C LEU A 33 -6.85 -7.01 -2.04
N LEU A 34 -6.79 -5.90 -2.79
CA LEU A 34 -7.72 -5.68 -3.89
C LEU A 34 -7.58 -6.79 -4.95
N PRO A 35 -8.68 -7.15 -5.67
CA PRO A 35 -8.65 -8.23 -6.67
C PRO A 35 -7.59 -8.07 -7.76
N VAL A 36 -7.24 -6.84 -8.14
CA VAL A 36 -6.20 -6.54 -9.14
C VAL A 36 -4.84 -7.16 -8.80
N PHE A 37 -4.55 -7.39 -7.52
CA PHE A 37 -3.30 -8.03 -7.10
C PHE A 37 -3.22 -9.53 -7.41
N ALA A 38 -4.33 -10.17 -7.83
CA ALA A 38 -4.34 -11.59 -8.17
C ALA A 38 -3.38 -11.95 -9.32
N ASP A 39 -3.13 -11.00 -10.24
CA ASP A 39 -2.17 -11.16 -11.33
C ASP A 39 -0.73 -11.34 -10.84
N LEU A 40 -0.40 -10.74 -9.70
CA LEU A 40 0.94 -10.76 -9.12
C LEU A 40 1.04 -11.73 -7.93
N LEU A 41 0.03 -11.77 -7.08
CA LEU A 41 -0.03 -12.61 -5.87
C LEU A 41 -1.21 -13.58 -5.95
N PRO A 42 -0.97 -14.90 -5.96
CA PRO A 42 -2.05 -15.88 -5.95
C PRO A 42 -3.03 -15.64 -4.81
N GLY A 43 -4.32 -15.58 -5.15
CA GLY A 43 -5.39 -15.32 -4.19
C GLY A 43 -5.48 -13.87 -3.70
N ALA A 44 -4.72 -12.92 -4.28
CA ALA A 44 -4.68 -11.52 -3.87
C ALA A 44 -4.52 -11.35 -2.35
N VAL A 45 -3.54 -12.02 -1.76
CA VAL A 45 -3.28 -11.96 -0.31
C VAL A 45 -1.80 -11.71 -0.02
N VAL A 46 -1.53 -11.04 1.10
CA VAL A 46 -0.19 -10.91 1.66
C VAL A 46 -0.12 -11.65 2.99
N GLN A 47 0.99 -12.33 3.23
CA GLN A 47 1.18 -13.09 4.47
C GLN A 47 1.39 -12.13 5.65
N ARG A 48 0.69 -12.38 6.77
CA ARG A 48 0.94 -11.65 8.02
C ARG A 48 2.36 -11.91 8.53
N GLY A 49 2.94 -10.91 9.17
CA GLY A 49 4.33 -10.96 9.62
C GLY A 49 5.34 -10.65 8.54
N SER A 50 4.91 -10.22 7.33
CA SER A 50 5.82 -9.89 6.24
C SER A 50 6.11 -8.41 6.10
N VAL A 51 7.25 -8.11 5.49
CA VAL A 51 7.66 -6.77 5.06
C VAL A 51 7.54 -6.67 3.56
N VAL A 52 6.79 -5.68 3.09
CA VAL A 52 6.55 -5.39 1.67
C VAL A 52 7.14 -4.04 1.34
N ALA A 53 8.07 -3.97 0.41
CA ALA A 53 8.65 -2.73 -0.06
C ALA A 53 7.95 -2.25 -1.33
N CYS A 54 7.62 -0.96 -1.37
CA CYS A 54 7.03 -0.27 -2.51
C CYS A 54 8.04 0.74 -3.06
N HIS A 55 8.41 0.57 -4.32
CA HIS A 55 9.40 1.38 -5.02
C HIS A 55 8.82 2.04 -6.29
N GLY A 56 9.59 2.96 -6.84
CA GLY A 56 9.26 3.66 -8.09
C GLY A 56 8.43 4.92 -7.88
N ALA A 57 8.15 5.63 -8.98
CA ALA A 57 7.45 6.92 -8.95
C ALA A 57 6.01 6.83 -8.41
N ALA A 58 5.41 5.63 -8.42
CA ALA A 58 4.06 5.40 -7.91
C ALA A 58 4.03 4.68 -6.55
N ALA A 59 5.15 4.62 -5.81
CA ALA A 59 5.28 3.85 -4.57
C ALA A 59 4.22 4.22 -3.50
N VAL A 60 3.91 5.51 -3.34
CA VAL A 60 2.87 5.96 -2.40
C VAL A 60 1.49 5.45 -2.83
N SER A 61 1.10 5.64 -4.11
CA SER A 61 -0.18 5.14 -4.61
C SER A 61 -0.28 3.61 -4.51
N LEU A 62 0.82 2.91 -4.80
CA LEU A 62 0.90 1.46 -4.67
C LEU A 62 0.72 1.00 -3.21
N SER A 63 1.33 1.70 -2.25
CA SER A 63 1.15 1.38 -0.83
C SER A 63 -0.29 1.61 -0.37
N MET A 64 -0.99 2.62 -0.89
CA MET A 64 -2.41 2.84 -0.62
C MET A 64 -3.29 1.77 -1.26
N ALA A 65 -2.99 1.36 -2.49
CA ALA A 65 -3.68 0.24 -3.13
C ALA A 65 -3.54 -1.07 -2.34
N LEU A 66 -2.34 -1.33 -1.78
CA LEU A 66 -2.08 -2.48 -0.89
C LEU A 66 -2.84 -2.36 0.44
N ALA A 67 -3.06 -1.15 0.96
CA ALA A 67 -3.80 -0.90 2.19
C ALA A 67 -5.34 -0.94 1.99
N ALA A 68 -5.82 -0.72 0.77
CA ALA A 68 -7.25 -0.62 0.47
C ALA A 68 -7.99 -1.92 0.79
N GLY A 69 -7.56 -3.06 0.25
CA GLY A 69 -8.20 -4.36 0.49
C GLY A 69 -8.30 -4.71 2.00
N PRO A 70 -7.19 -4.68 2.76
CA PRO A 70 -7.22 -4.90 4.20
C PRO A 70 -8.17 -3.97 4.94
N SER A 71 -8.17 -2.66 4.65
CA SER A 71 -9.03 -1.69 5.32
C SER A 71 -10.52 -1.96 5.07
N GLN A 72 -10.90 -2.38 3.85
CA GLN A 72 -12.26 -2.79 3.50
C GLN A 72 -12.72 -4.04 4.26
N GLN A 73 -11.78 -4.89 4.65
CA GLN A 73 -12.05 -6.10 5.46
C GLN A 73 -11.95 -5.84 6.97
N GLY A 74 -11.88 -4.58 7.38
CA GLY A 74 -11.88 -4.16 8.77
C GLY A 74 -10.51 -4.07 9.44
N ALA A 75 -9.41 -4.31 8.72
CA ALA A 75 -8.07 -4.14 9.25
C ALA A 75 -7.77 -2.67 9.53
N TRP A 76 -7.02 -2.42 10.60
CA TRP A 76 -6.54 -1.09 10.95
C TRP A 76 -5.14 -0.85 10.40
N ALA A 77 -4.93 0.34 9.86
CA ALA A 77 -3.65 0.75 9.31
C ALA A 77 -3.08 2.00 10.04
N ALA A 78 -1.80 1.95 10.39
CA ALA A 78 -1.04 3.13 10.76
C ALA A 78 -0.19 3.59 9.58
N VAL A 79 -0.23 4.89 9.26
CA VAL A 79 0.63 5.51 8.24
C VAL A 79 1.59 6.46 8.95
N VAL A 80 2.88 6.16 8.90
CA VAL A 80 3.91 6.84 9.66
C VAL A 80 4.91 7.50 8.72
N GLY A 81 5.19 8.79 8.92
CA GLY A 81 6.21 9.52 8.17
C GLY A 81 5.88 9.74 6.69
N LEU A 82 4.59 9.87 6.34
CA LEU A 82 4.10 10.26 5.01
C LEU A 82 3.24 11.53 5.09
N PRO A 83 3.83 12.70 5.35
CA PRO A 83 3.07 13.94 5.57
C PRO A 83 2.30 14.41 4.33
N MET A 84 2.75 14.02 3.14
CA MET A 84 2.14 14.38 1.85
C MET A 84 1.13 13.34 1.34
N LEU A 85 0.58 12.50 2.24
CA LEU A 85 -0.43 11.51 1.86
C LEU A 85 -1.73 12.20 1.41
N GLY A 86 -2.11 12.00 0.15
CA GLY A 86 -3.37 12.47 -0.40
C GLY A 86 -4.54 11.62 0.09
N LEU A 87 -5.23 12.05 1.16
CA LEU A 87 -6.33 11.27 1.74
C LEU A 87 -7.51 11.11 0.79
N ALA A 88 -7.82 12.12 -0.04
CA ALA A 88 -8.86 12.02 -1.06
C ALA A 88 -8.52 10.92 -2.07
N ALA A 89 -7.31 10.94 -2.64
CA ALA A 89 -6.84 9.92 -3.57
C ALA A 89 -6.81 8.53 -2.94
N ALA A 90 -6.44 8.41 -1.66
CA ALA A 90 -6.48 7.15 -0.94
C ALA A 90 -7.92 6.59 -0.84
N THR A 91 -8.90 7.46 -0.57
CA THR A 91 -10.33 7.08 -0.54
C THR A 91 -10.81 6.61 -1.91
N GLU A 92 -10.47 7.33 -2.98
CA GLU A 92 -10.82 6.96 -4.36
C GLU A 92 -10.23 5.59 -4.74
N MET A 93 -9.02 5.28 -4.29
CA MET A 93 -8.40 3.96 -4.45
C MET A 93 -9.00 2.87 -3.56
N GLY A 94 -9.98 3.22 -2.70
CA GLY A 94 -10.71 2.27 -1.87
C GLY A 94 -10.21 2.12 -0.45
N VAL A 95 -9.32 3.00 0.03
CA VAL A 95 -8.90 2.99 1.44
C VAL A 95 -10.02 3.50 2.34
N VAL A 96 -10.35 2.76 3.38
CA VAL A 96 -11.36 3.09 4.37
C VAL A 96 -10.74 3.99 5.44
N LEU A 97 -10.85 5.32 5.30
CA LEU A 97 -10.12 6.29 6.14
C LEU A 97 -10.41 6.18 7.63
N HIS A 98 -11.60 5.79 8.04
CA HIS A 98 -11.91 5.60 9.47
C HIS A 98 -11.18 4.39 10.09
N ARG A 99 -10.44 3.63 9.30
CA ARG A 99 -9.53 2.55 9.71
C ARG A 99 -8.05 2.95 9.58
N VAL A 100 -7.76 4.22 9.32
CA VAL A 100 -6.40 4.71 9.13
C VAL A 100 -6.06 5.74 10.19
N VAL A 101 -4.90 5.58 10.82
CA VAL A 101 -4.29 6.57 11.71
C VAL A 101 -3.02 7.08 11.04
N ALA A 102 -2.97 8.39 10.77
CA ALA A 102 -1.77 9.04 10.24
C ALA A 102 -0.93 9.57 11.42
N VAL A 103 0.34 9.22 11.43
CA VAL A 103 1.33 9.70 12.38
C VAL A 103 2.35 10.55 11.63
N VAL A 104 2.34 11.84 11.92
CA VAL A 104 3.23 12.82 11.29
C VAL A 104 4.18 13.36 12.34
N GLU A 105 5.46 13.45 12.00
CA GLU A 105 6.46 14.08 12.86
C GLU A 105 6.17 15.56 13.01
N SER A 106 6.25 16.07 14.24
CA SER A 106 6.14 17.51 14.48
C SER A 106 7.43 18.21 14.02
N ALA A 107 7.27 19.29 13.27
CA ALA A 107 8.41 20.14 12.90
C ALA A 107 9.11 20.79 14.11
N GLU A 108 8.38 20.96 15.21
CA GLU A 108 8.90 21.60 16.44
C GLU A 108 9.69 20.63 17.32
N VAL A 109 9.34 19.32 17.27
CA VAL A 109 9.98 18.30 18.10
C VAL A 109 10.33 17.11 17.21
N PRO A 110 11.55 17.10 16.62
CA PRO A 110 12.02 15.98 15.83
C PRO A 110 12.14 14.72 16.66
N CYS A 111 11.66 13.61 16.13
CA CYS A 111 11.75 12.32 16.81
C CYS A 111 13.19 11.80 16.88
N SER A 112 13.68 11.50 18.06
CA SER A 112 14.94 10.76 18.23
C SER A 112 14.81 9.31 17.76
N ASP A 113 15.95 8.64 17.53
CA ASP A 113 15.98 7.21 17.13
C ASP A 113 15.22 6.30 18.15
N SER A 114 15.30 6.62 19.45
CA SER A 114 14.55 5.90 20.48
C SER A 114 13.05 6.14 20.40
N MET A 115 12.62 7.37 20.21
CA MET A 115 11.19 7.73 20.04
C MET A 115 10.60 7.05 18.80
N TRP A 116 11.33 7.03 17.70
CA TRP A 116 10.93 6.31 16.50
C TRP A 116 10.78 4.81 16.76
N ALA A 117 11.72 4.21 17.49
CA ALA A 117 11.65 2.79 17.83
C ALA A 117 10.41 2.46 18.68
N ASP A 118 10.11 3.27 19.67
CA ASP A 118 8.95 3.08 20.56
C ASP A 118 7.64 3.32 19.81
N LEU A 119 7.57 4.36 18.97
CA LEU A 119 6.42 4.64 18.10
C LEU A 119 6.14 3.48 17.15
N LEU A 120 7.16 2.99 16.45
CA LEU A 120 7.01 1.87 15.52
C LEU A 120 6.62 0.58 16.25
N ALA A 121 7.17 0.34 17.44
CA ALA A 121 6.78 -0.80 18.27
C ALA A 121 5.29 -0.72 18.67
N ALA A 122 4.81 0.45 19.06
CA ALA A 122 3.40 0.68 19.39
C ALA A 122 2.49 0.49 18.18
N CYS A 123 2.90 1.01 17.01
CA CYS A 123 2.16 0.79 15.76
C CYS A 123 2.09 -0.70 15.37
N ILE A 124 3.19 -1.43 15.47
CA ILE A 124 3.23 -2.88 15.18
C ILE A 124 2.33 -3.67 16.14
N ASP A 125 2.23 -3.25 17.39
CA ASP A 125 1.37 -3.93 18.35
C ASP A 125 -0.11 -3.66 18.17
N GLY A 126 -0.46 -2.45 17.73
CA GLY A 126 -1.83 -1.97 17.68
C GLY A 126 -2.52 -2.11 16.32
N PHE A 127 -1.77 -2.25 15.23
CA PHE A 127 -2.32 -2.21 13.89
C PHE A 127 -2.02 -3.50 13.09
N ASP A 128 -2.93 -3.84 12.17
CA ASP A 128 -2.74 -4.95 11.24
C ASP A 128 -1.74 -4.60 10.14
N LEU A 129 -1.72 -3.33 9.73
CA LEU A 129 -0.89 -2.80 8.67
C LEU A 129 -0.16 -1.54 9.14
N VAL A 130 1.14 -1.45 8.87
CA VAL A 130 1.95 -0.28 9.18
C VAL A 130 2.65 0.21 7.92
N VAL A 131 2.25 1.37 7.42
CA VAL A 131 2.86 2.01 6.24
C VAL A 131 3.95 2.97 6.72
N LEU A 132 5.16 2.76 6.26
CA LEU A 132 6.35 3.48 6.70
C LEU A 132 6.88 4.36 5.56
N GLY A 133 6.87 5.66 5.77
CA GLY A 133 7.44 6.63 4.85
C GLY A 133 8.96 6.82 5.00
N PRO A 134 9.57 7.68 4.17
CA PRO A 134 11.02 7.92 4.15
C PRO A 134 11.61 8.42 5.48
N GLY A 135 10.83 9.15 6.30
CA GLY A 135 11.29 9.65 7.60
C GLY A 135 11.68 8.54 8.60
N THR A 136 11.16 7.31 8.40
CA THR A 136 11.47 6.18 9.27
C THR A 136 12.85 5.55 9.04
N GLN A 137 13.63 6.05 8.08
CA GLN A 137 14.97 5.52 7.75
C GLN A 137 16.02 5.72 8.85
N GLN A 138 15.74 6.54 9.85
CA GLN A 138 16.68 6.84 10.94
C GLN A 138 16.81 5.71 11.98
N VAL A 139 16.02 4.64 11.85
CA VAL A 139 16.06 3.52 12.81
C VAL A 139 17.31 2.67 12.63
N ARG A 140 18.08 2.47 13.71
CA ARG A 140 19.32 1.67 13.68
C ARG A 140 19.08 0.21 13.29
N PRO A 141 20.04 -0.46 12.61
CA PRO A 141 19.87 -1.85 12.15
C PRO A 141 19.52 -2.86 13.26
N ALA A 142 20.05 -2.67 14.47
CA ALA A 142 19.72 -3.54 15.61
C ALA A 142 18.26 -3.38 16.05
N THR A 143 17.76 -2.15 16.08
CA THR A 143 16.35 -1.82 16.37
C THR A 143 15.44 -2.34 15.26
N ALA A 144 15.82 -2.15 14.00
CA ALA A 144 15.08 -2.66 12.85
C ALA A 144 14.87 -4.18 12.95
N ARG A 145 15.90 -4.95 13.29
CA ARG A 145 15.79 -6.42 13.49
C ARG A 145 14.79 -6.78 14.58
N ARG A 146 14.81 -6.08 15.72
CA ARG A 146 13.87 -6.31 16.83
C ARG A 146 12.43 -5.99 16.42
N LEU A 147 12.23 -4.90 15.67
CA LEU A 147 10.91 -4.52 15.15
C LEU A 147 10.37 -5.54 14.16
N VAL A 148 11.21 -6.10 13.28
CA VAL A 148 10.81 -7.17 12.36
C VAL A 148 10.40 -8.44 13.12
N ALA A 149 11.16 -8.85 14.13
CA ALA A 149 10.79 -9.99 14.97
C ALA A 149 9.44 -9.76 15.69
N ARG A 150 9.20 -8.54 16.17
CA ARG A 150 7.92 -8.15 16.79
C ARG A 150 6.78 -8.17 15.78
N LEU A 151 7.01 -7.66 14.58
CA LEU A 151 6.05 -7.68 13.47
C LEU A 151 5.62 -9.12 13.13
N GLN A 152 6.59 -10.04 13.05
CA GLN A 152 6.31 -11.46 12.81
C GLN A 152 5.51 -12.08 13.97
N ALA A 153 5.88 -11.80 15.22
CA ALA A 153 5.18 -12.32 16.40
C ALA A 153 3.74 -11.79 16.51
N ARG A 154 3.51 -10.54 16.13
CA ARG A 154 2.18 -9.90 16.15
C ARG A 154 1.33 -10.22 14.91
N GLY A 155 1.96 -10.65 13.82
CA GLY A 155 1.30 -10.89 12.55
C GLY A 155 0.84 -9.58 11.89
N ALA A 156 1.46 -8.45 12.19
CA ALA A 156 1.26 -7.22 11.45
C ALA A 156 2.01 -7.28 10.11
N VAL A 157 1.61 -6.45 9.14
CA VAL A 157 2.31 -6.32 7.85
C VAL A 157 2.90 -4.91 7.79
N ALA A 158 4.19 -4.80 7.43
CA ALA A 158 4.82 -3.52 7.17
C ALA A 158 4.89 -3.25 5.68
N LEU A 159 4.40 -2.09 5.23
CA LEU A 159 4.64 -1.54 3.90
C LEU A 159 5.69 -0.44 4.01
N THR A 160 6.81 -0.54 3.30
CA THR A 160 7.83 0.51 3.27
C THR A 160 7.77 1.25 1.94
N VAL A 161 7.76 2.57 1.97
CA VAL A 161 7.71 3.44 0.78
C VAL A 161 9.07 4.07 0.56
N GLY A 162 9.66 3.81 -0.60
CA GLY A 162 11.03 4.24 -0.91
C GLY A 162 12.08 3.27 -0.41
N ALA A 163 13.17 3.75 0.19
CA ALA A 163 14.24 2.89 0.70
C ALA A 163 13.74 2.06 1.89
N PRO A 164 13.97 0.75 1.90
CA PRO A 164 13.44 -0.12 2.94
C PRO A 164 14.19 0.06 4.26
N VAL A 165 13.47 0.37 5.32
CA VAL A 165 13.96 0.36 6.70
C VAL A 165 14.24 -1.07 7.16
N PHE A 166 13.50 -2.02 6.63
CA PHE A 166 13.57 -3.45 6.94
C PHE A 166 13.92 -4.26 5.70
N GLY A 167 14.52 -5.43 5.89
CA GLY A 167 14.69 -6.39 4.81
C GLY A 167 13.32 -6.86 4.29
N ALA A 168 13.02 -6.59 3.01
CA ALA A 168 11.75 -6.90 2.42
C ALA A 168 11.62 -8.38 2.02
N ASP A 169 10.47 -8.99 2.35
CA ASP A 169 10.08 -10.31 1.86
C ASP A 169 9.53 -10.24 0.43
N LEU A 170 8.76 -9.20 0.14
CA LEU A 170 8.20 -8.86 -1.15
C LEU A 170 8.63 -7.45 -1.56
N ARG A 171 8.90 -7.25 -2.84
CA ARG A 171 9.23 -5.95 -3.43
C ARG A 171 8.33 -5.71 -4.62
N PHE A 172 7.55 -4.66 -4.52
CA PHE A 172 6.79 -4.12 -5.62
C PHE A 172 7.49 -2.88 -6.16
N GLU A 173 7.58 -2.80 -7.46
CA GLU A 173 8.04 -1.60 -8.15
C GLU A 173 6.97 -1.14 -9.14
N ALA A 174 6.63 0.14 -9.10
CA ALA A 174 5.64 0.73 -9.99
C ALA A 174 6.31 1.81 -10.85
N VAL A 175 6.48 1.50 -12.13
CA VAL A 175 7.07 2.37 -13.14
C VAL A 175 5.95 3.01 -13.96
N THR A 176 5.90 4.35 -13.97
CA THR A 176 4.92 5.09 -14.78
C THR A 176 5.25 4.93 -16.26
N GLN A 177 4.33 4.43 -17.03
CA GLN A 177 4.43 4.28 -18.50
C GLN A 177 3.84 5.51 -19.20
N ALA A 178 2.67 5.95 -18.76
CA ALA A 178 1.97 7.07 -19.39
C ALA A 178 1.00 7.74 -18.39
N TRP A 179 0.59 8.94 -18.72
CA TRP A 179 -0.52 9.65 -18.10
C TRP A 179 -1.64 9.85 -19.12
N ALA A 180 -2.86 9.51 -18.73
CA ALA A 180 -4.05 9.84 -19.50
C ALA A 180 -4.49 11.29 -19.22
N GLY A 181 -5.11 11.93 -20.20
CA GLY A 181 -5.64 13.28 -20.08
C GLY A 181 -4.62 14.41 -20.28
N LEU A 182 -3.34 14.09 -20.49
CA LEU A 182 -2.31 15.06 -20.79
C LEU A 182 -2.06 15.09 -22.30
N GLY A 183 -2.20 16.28 -22.92
CA GLY A 183 -1.86 16.55 -24.31
C GLY A 183 -0.51 17.28 -24.45
N GLN A 184 -0.21 17.78 -25.65
CA GLN A 184 1.00 18.58 -25.91
C GLN A 184 0.87 19.96 -25.24
N GLY A 185 1.37 20.08 -23.99
CA GLY A 185 1.40 21.33 -23.24
C GLY A 185 0.07 21.75 -22.59
N HIS A 186 -0.98 20.93 -22.64
CA HIS A 186 -2.28 21.19 -22.00
C HIS A 186 -2.96 19.89 -21.58
N GLY A 187 -3.96 19.99 -20.71
CA GLY A 187 -4.74 18.86 -20.22
C GLY A 187 -4.71 18.71 -18.72
N VAL A 188 -5.53 17.80 -18.21
CA VAL A 188 -5.59 17.44 -16.78
C VAL A 188 -5.25 15.96 -16.65
N ALA A 189 -4.35 15.62 -15.75
CA ALA A 189 -4.01 14.23 -15.46
C ALA A 189 -5.27 13.52 -14.93
N GLN A 190 -5.77 12.55 -15.69
CA GLN A 190 -6.97 11.78 -15.36
C GLN A 190 -6.64 10.41 -14.81
N GLY A 191 -5.58 9.79 -15.28
CA GLY A 191 -5.17 8.47 -14.84
C GLY A 191 -3.70 8.23 -15.10
N ARG A 192 -3.11 7.30 -14.38
CA ARG A 192 -1.71 6.93 -14.53
C ARG A 192 -1.59 5.45 -14.88
N HIS A 193 -1.09 5.17 -16.08
CA HIS A 193 -0.72 3.84 -16.52
C HIS A 193 0.64 3.49 -15.91
N VAL A 194 0.71 2.37 -15.20
CA VAL A 194 1.93 1.87 -14.55
C VAL A 194 2.17 0.42 -14.90
N GLN A 195 3.43 0.08 -15.08
CA GLN A 195 3.89 -1.30 -15.02
C GLN A 195 4.27 -1.61 -13.57
N VAL A 196 3.65 -2.61 -12.98
CA VAL A 196 3.96 -3.08 -11.64
C VAL A 196 4.71 -4.39 -11.73
N SER A 197 5.86 -4.47 -11.09
CA SER A 197 6.62 -5.71 -10.94
C SER A 197 6.63 -6.17 -9.50
N LEU A 198 6.60 -7.50 -9.31
CA LEU A 198 6.73 -8.15 -8.03
C LEU A 198 7.94 -9.08 -8.04
N SER A 199 8.79 -8.93 -7.04
CA SER A 199 9.92 -9.81 -6.74
C SER A 199 10.02 -10.09 -5.24
N GLY A 200 10.82 -11.04 -4.82
CA GLY A 200 11.02 -11.33 -3.40
C GLY A 200 11.51 -12.73 -3.14
N ARG A 201 11.79 -13.04 -1.86
CA ARG A 201 12.36 -14.33 -1.45
C ARG A 201 11.48 -15.53 -1.78
N ARG A 202 10.16 -15.34 -1.84
CA ARG A 202 9.17 -16.40 -2.11
C ARG A 202 8.56 -16.28 -3.51
N VAL A 203 9.13 -15.43 -4.37
CA VAL A 203 8.71 -15.22 -5.74
C VAL A 203 9.86 -15.69 -6.65
N PRO A 204 9.81 -16.93 -7.15
CA PRO A 204 10.92 -17.56 -7.90
C PRO A 204 11.27 -16.80 -9.19
N GLN A 205 10.26 -16.22 -9.83
CA GLN A 205 10.39 -15.38 -11.02
C GLN A 205 9.63 -14.08 -10.82
N ALA A 206 10.23 -12.97 -11.22
CA ALA A 206 9.55 -11.68 -11.19
C ALA A 206 8.26 -11.75 -12.02
N ARG A 207 7.18 -11.20 -11.48
CA ARG A 207 5.87 -11.12 -12.13
C ARG A 207 5.62 -9.68 -12.51
N HIS A 208 4.90 -9.46 -13.59
CA HIS A 208 4.59 -8.14 -14.09
C HIS A 208 3.10 -8.04 -14.40
N ALA A 209 2.54 -6.86 -14.18
CA ALA A 209 1.18 -6.53 -14.56
C ALA A 209 1.12 -5.05 -14.96
N GLU A 210 0.14 -4.69 -15.75
CA GLU A 210 -0.09 -3.30 -16.17
C GLU A 210 -1.42 -2.82 -15.58
N TRP A 211 -1.36 -1.71 -14.85
CA TRP A 211 -2.50 -1.17 -14.13
C TRP A 211 -2.70 0.32 -14.38
N TRP A 212 -3.92 0.75 -14.22
CA TRP A 212 -4.25 2.13 -13.93
C TRP A 212 -4.13 2.35 -12.42
N LEU A 213 -3.23 3.24 -12.00
CA LEU A 213 -2.91 3.53 -10.60
C LEU A 213 -2.65 5.04 -10.38
N PRO A 214 -3.71 5.87 -10.15
CA PRO A 214 -5.13 5.54 -10.28
C PRO A 214 -5.61 5.53 -11.73
N ALA A 215 -6.80 5.00 -11.98
CA ALA A 215 -7.60 5.20 -13.18
C ALA A 215 -8.31 6.57 -13.15
N ALA A 216 -9.02 6.92 -14.23
CA ALA A 216 -9.71 8.21 -14.33
C ALA A 216 -10.84 8.41 -13.29
N ASP A 217 -11.38 7.32 -12.78
CA ASP A 217 -12.39 7.29 -11.71
C ASP A 217 -11.77 7.19 -10.31
N GLY A 218 -10.45 7.32 -10.19
CA GLY A 218 -9.69 7.19 -8.95
C GLY A 218 -9.39 5.75 -8.53
N THR A 219 -10.02 4.74 -9.11
CA THR A 219 -9.87 3.34 -8.73
C THR A 219 -8.54 2.74 -9.21
N VAL A 220 -8.23 1.53 -8.70
CA VAL A 220 -7.11 0.72 -9.18
C VAL A 220 -7.66 -0.45 -9.98
N ARG A 221 -7.23 -0.56 -11.25
CA ARG A 221 -7.72 -1.61 -12.14
C ARG A 221 -6.65 -2.06 -13.15
N PRO A 222 -6.75 -3.29 -13.67
CA PRO A 222 -5.85 -3.74 -14.73
C PRO A 222 -6.05 -2.89 -16.00
N VAL A 223 -4.98 -2.76 -16.79
CA VAL A 223 -5.11 -2.25 -18.16
C VAL A 223 -5.69 -3.38 -18.99
N GLU A 224 -6.86 -3.15 -19.60
CA GLU A 224 -7.43 -4.12 -20.54
C GLU A 224 -6.47 -4.25 -21.73
N PRO A 225 -6.11 -5.47 -22.16
CA PRO A 225 -5.36 -5.64 -23.38
C PRO A 225 -6.16 -4.99 -24.50
N ALA A 226 -5.51 -4.08 -25.25
CA ALA A 226 -6.17 -3.46 -26.39
C ALA A 226 -6.72 -4.60 -27.27
N THR A 227 -8.05 -4.69 -27.32
CA THR A 227 -8.72 -5.60 -28.26
C THR A 227 -8.21 -5.18 -29.64
N GLN A 228 -7.36 -6.00 -30.26
CA GLN A 228 -6.93 -5.80 -31.62
C GLN A 228 -8.22 -5.80 -32.46
N GLN A 229 -8.73 -4.62 -32.71
CA GLN A 229 -9.71 -4.46 -33.78
C GLN A 229 -9.00 -4.90 -35.04
N SER A 230 -9.23 -6.16 -35.42
CA SER A 230 -8.82 -6.63 -36.74
C SER A 230 -9.29 -5.60 -37.77
N PRO A 231 -8.41 -5.10 -38.61
CA PRO A 231 -8.81 -4.11 -39.62
C PRO A 231 -9.94 -4.73 -40.42
N VAL A 232 -11.09 -4.06 -40.42
CA VAL A 232 -12.22 -4.46 -41.29
C VAL A 232 -11.75 -4.24 -42.72
N VAL A 233 -11.33 -5.32 -43.37
CA VAL A 233 -11.00 -5.31 -44.79
C VAL A 233 -12.32 -5.18 -45.54
N VAL A 234 -12.66 -3.96 -45.90
CA VAL A 234 -13.78 -3.68 -46.82
C VAL A 234 -13.33 -4.04 -48.23
N PRO A 235 -13.90 -5.09 -48.87
CA PRO A 235 -13.53 -5.43 -50.23
C PRO A 235 -13.99 -4.31 -51.17
N LEU A 236 -13.06 -3.71 -51.87
CA LEU A 236 -13.36 -2.77 -52.95
C LEU A 236 -14.11 -3.53 -54.07
N ARG A 237 -15.42 -3.27 -54.22
CA ARG A 237 -16.14 -3.73 -55.42
C ARG A 237 -15.56 -3.03 -56.64
N ARG A 238 -15.00 -3.79 -57.55
CA ARG A 238 -14.72 -3.30 -58.92
C ARG A 238 -16.05 -3.09 -59.59
N THR A 239 -16.37 -1.82 -59.90
CA THR A 239 -17.40 -1.47 -60.89
C THR A 239 -16.75 -1.62 -62.24
N GLY A 240 -17.24 -2.58 -63.02
CA GLY A 240 -16.99 -2.74 -64.45
C GLY A 240 -17.86 -1.78 -65.27
#